data_5de50df2c83f19cedb5b6069c0ea67ba
#
_entry.id   5de50df2c83f19cedb5b6069c0ea67ba
#
_cell.length_a   1.000
_cell.length_b   1.000
_cell.length_c   1.000
_cell.angle_alpha   90.00
_cell.angle_beta   90.00
_cell.angle_gamma   90.00
#
_symmetry.space_group_name_H-M   'P 1'
#
loop_
_entity.id
_entity.type
_entity.pdbx_description
1 polymer ?
#
loop_
_entity_poly.entity_id
_entity_poly.type
_entity_poly.pdbx_seq_one_letter_code
_entity_poly.pdbx_strand_id
1 'polypeptide(L)'
;MKSREAPAAGLPGYALAAIVGVLAMYPEVERVQLFGSRAKGNQRPGSDIDLFIEAPTLNPGRRLGLETRLDDLLLPWKIDVVMAHEVDNPELLAHVARVGITLFGQKTA
;
A
#
# COMPACT_ATOMS: atom_id res chain seq x y z
N MET A 1 7.61 20.07 -13.32
CA MET A 1 7.23 19.70 -13.06
C MET A 1 6.76 19.29 -12.80
N LYS A 2 6.36 19.01 -12.55
CA LYS A 2 5.75 18.59 -12.22
C LYS A 2 5.22 18.14 -11.65
N SER A 3 4.85 18.06 -11.35
CA SER A 3 4.24 17.67 -10.83
C SER A 3 3.62 17.52 -10.41
N ARG A 4 3.30 17.50 -10.12
CA ARG A 4 2.64 17.22 -9.65
C ARG A 4 2.18 16.79 -9.08
N GLU A 5 2.60 17.20 -8.87
CA GLU A 5 1.93 16.33 -8.36
C GLU A 5 1.03 16.50 -7.27
N ALA A 6 -0.28 16.50 -7.46
CA ALA A 6 -1.23 16.43 -6.38
C ALA A 6 -0.95 15.20 -5.53
N PRO A 7 -1.09 15.26 -4.20
CA PRO A 7 -0.91 14.07 -3.38
C PRO A 7 -1.87 12.98 -3.82
N ALA A 8 -1.36 11.79 -4.04
CA ALA A 8 -2.19 10.68 -4.43
C ALA A 8 -3.14 10.34 -3.29
N ALA A 9 -4.42 10.18 -3.59
CA ALA A 9 -5.43 9.75 -2.62
C ALA A 9 -5.49 10.62 -1.39
N GLY A 10 -5.16 11.90 -1.54
CA GLY A 10 -5.19 12.85 -0.41
C GLY A 10 -4.03 12.72 0.54
N LEU A 11 -3.01 11.92 0.23
CA LEU A 11 -1.84 11.75 1.08
C LEU A 11 -0.73 12.65 0.60
N PRO A 12 -0.03 13.34 1.53
CA PRO A 12 1.11 14.17 1.12
C PRO A 12 2.25 13.31 0.60
N GLY A 13 3.08 13.92 -0.24
CA GLY A 13 4.19 13.21 -0.87
C GLY A 13 5.14 12.57 0.14
N TYR A 14 5.37 13.23 1.28
CA TYR A 14 6.29 12.68 2.28
C TYR A 14 5.78 11.35 2.83
N ALA A 15 4.46 11.22 3.01
CA ALA A 15 3.88 10.00 3.54
C ALA A 15 4.01 8.86 2.55
N LEU A 16 3.70 9.14 1.27
CA LEU A 16 3.84 8.13 0.23
C LEU A 16 5.30 7.70 0.07
N ALA A 17 6.22 8.67 0.09
CA ALA A 17 7.64 8.35 -0.04
C ALA A 17 8.12 7.48 1.13
N ALA A 18 7.66 7.77 2.34
CA ALA A 18 8.04 6.98 3.51
C ALA A 18 7.53 5.54 3.41
N ILE A 19 6.27 5.38 2.99
CA ILE A 19 5.67 4.06 2.82
C ILE A 19 6.43 3.27 1.74
N VAL A 20 6.64 3.87 0.58
CA VAL A 20 7.35 3.22 -0.51
C VAL A 20 8.77 2.86 -0.10
N GLY A 21 9.43 3.74 0.67
CA GLY A 21 10.77 3.48 1.17
C GLY A 21 10.85 2.21 2.02
N VAL A 22 9.85 1.98 2.88
CA VAL A 22 9.80 0.74 3.65
C VAL A 22 9.56 -0.46 2.75
N LEU A 23 8.59 -0.36 1.84
CA LEU A 23 8.25 -1.48 0.96
C LEU A 23 9.43 -1.88 0.08
N ALA A 24 10.20 -0.90 -0.37
CA ALA A 24 11.37 -1.16 -1.23
C ALA A 24 12.48 -1.91 -0.50
N MET A 25 12.46 -1.97 0.84
CA MET A 25 13.41 -2.74 1.60
C MET A 25 13.17 -4.25 1.53
N TYR A 26 12.03 -4.66 0.98
CA TYR A 26 11.63 -6.05 0.93
C TYR A 26 11.56 -6.52 -0.53
N PRO A 27 12.61 -7.20 -1.03
CA PRO A 27 12.60 -7.64 -2.43
C PRO A 27 11.49 -8.62 -2.74
N GLU A 28 10.90 -9.26 -1.73
CA GLU A 28 9.77 -10.16 -1.92
C GLU A 28 8.50 -9.42 -2.34
N VAL A 29 8.43 -8.10 -2.10
CA VAL A 29 7.27 -7.30 -2.48
C VAL A 29 7.33 -7.01 -3.97
N GLU A 30 6.36 -7.56 -4.72
CA GLU A 30 6.32 -7.43 -6.17
C GLU A 30 5.54 -6.21 -6.60
N ARG A 31 4.44 -5.93 -5.90
CA ARG A 31 3.59 -4.80 -6.23
C ARG A 31 2.76 -4.41 -5.02
N VAL A 32 2.50 -3.12 -4.89
CA VAL A 32 1.62 -2.59 -3.84
C VAL A 32 0.62 -1.65 -4.48
N GLN A 33 -0.65 -1.88 -4.17
CA GLN A 33 -1.72 -1.00 -4.62
C GLN A 33 -2.45 -0.41 -3.42
N LEU A 34 -2.86 0.83 -3.56
CA LEU A 34 -3.75 1.47 -2.61
C LEU A 34 -5.18 1.13 -3.02
N PHE A 35 -6.03 0.78 -2.06
CA PHE A 35 -7.43 0.51 -2.35
C PHE A 35 -8.31 1.17 -1.28
N GLY A 36 -9.61 0.86 -1.29
CA GLY A 36 -10.52 1.41 -0.31
C GLY A 36 -10.92 2.86 -0.61
N SER A 37 -11.33 3.59 0.41
CA SER A 37 -11.90 4.93 0.22
C SER A 37 -10.92 5.90 -0.41
N ARG A 38 -9.63 5.81 -0.08
CA ARG A 38 -8.64 6.72 -0.64
C ARG A 38 -8.44 6.47 -2.13
N ALA A 39 -8.49 5.22 -2.56
CA ALA A 39 -8.39 4.92 -4.00
C ALA A 39 -9.61 5.40 -4.75
N LYS A 40 -10.78 5.31 -4.12
CA LYS A 40 -12.04 5.74 -4.74
C LYS A 40 -12.19 7.26 -4.75
N GLY A 41 -11.39 7.98 -3.98
CA GLY A 41 -11.46 9.44 -3.93
C GLY A 41 -12.53 9.97 -2.99
N ASN A 42 -13.13 9.13 -2.16
CA ASN A 42 -14.15 9.56 -1.21
C ASN A 42 -13.66 9.47 0.24
N GLN A 43 -12.36 9.55 0.43
CA GLN A 43 -11.78 9.52 1.77
C GLN A 43 -12.15 10.75 2.56
N ARG A 44 -12.11 10.59 3.88
CA ARG A 44 -12.26 11.69 4.83
C ARG A 44 -10.91 11.94 5.50
N PRO A 45 -10.70 13.11 6.13
CA PRO A 45 -9.51 13.31 6.94
C PRO A 45 -9.42 12.18 7.96
N GLY A 46 -8.28 11.54 8.06
CA GLY A 46 -8.10 10.43 8.97
C GLY A 46 -8.50 9.07 8.46
N SER A 47 -8.99 8.97 7.22
CA SER A 47 -9.27 7.66 6.61
C SER A 47 -8.02 6.79 6.60
N ASP A 48 -8.20 5.50 6.85
CA ASP A 48 -7.10 4.54 6.85
C ASP A 48 -6.44 4.46 5.49
N ILE A 49 -5.19 4.04 5.48
CA ILE A 49 -4.44 3.73 4.27
C ILE A 49 -4.52 2.23 4.07
N ASP A 50 -5.20 1.78 3.03
CA ASP A 50 -5.39 0.36 2.75
C ASP A 50 -4.43 -0.08 1.66
N LEU A 51 -3.50 -0.98 2.00
CA LEU A 51 -2.48 -1.47 1.08
C LEU A 51 -2.73 -2.92 0.72
N PHE A 52 -2.76 -3.19 -0.57
CA PHE A 52 -2.90 -4.53 -1.13
C PHE A 52 -1.53 -4.94 -1.68
N ILE A 53 -0.88 -5.88 -1.00
CA ILE A 53 0.53 -6.19 -1.24
C ILE A 53 0.68 -7.56 -1.89
N GLU A 54 1.31 -7.60 -3.06
CA GLU A 54 1.64 -8.83 -3.74
C GLU A 54 3.07 -9.22 -3.35
N ALA A 55 3.18 -10.18 -2.45
CA ALA A 55 4.45 -10.65 -1.94
C ALA A 55 4.34 -12.13 -1.56
N PRO A 56 4.13 -13.03 -2.56
CA PRO A 56 3.81 -14.43 -2.26
C PRO A 56 4.93 -15.20 -1.56
N THR A 57 6.16 -14.70 -1.62
CA THR A 57 7.29 -15.39 -0.98
C THR A 57 7.69 -14.76 0.36
N LEU A 58 6.96 -13.74 0.80
CA LEU A 58 7.26 -13.07 2.07
C LEU A 58 6.84 -13.97 3.22
N ASN A 59 7.80 -14.38 4.06
CA ASN A 59 7.47 -15.27 5.18
C ASN A 59 6.86 -14.48 6.34
N PRO A 60 6.22 -15.17 7.31
CA PRO A 60 5.52 -14.48 8.40
C PRO A 60 6.42 -13.57 9.25
N GLY A 61 7.66 -13.97 9.50
CA GLY A 61 8.57 -13.14 10.27
C GLY A 61 8.92 -11.84 9.56
N ARG A 62 9.19 -11.93 8.27
CA ARG A 62 9.49 -10.75 7.48
C ARG A 62 8.24 -9.89 7.28
N ARG A 63 7.06 -10.52 7.17
CA ARG A 63 5.79 -9.78 7.11
C ARG A 63 5.60 -8.96 8.38
N LEU A 64 5.84 -9.54 9.54
CA LEU A 64 5.73 -8.82 10.80
C LEU A 64 6.71 -7.64 10.83
N GLY A 65 7.93 -7.85 10.35
CA GLY A 65 8.92 -6.79 10.26
C GLY A 65 8.45 -5.65 9.36
N LEU A 66 7.87 -6.00 8.22
CA LEU A 66 7.33 -5.00 7.29
C LEU A 66 6.23 -4.16 7.96
N GLU A 67 5.29 -4.83 8.61
CA GLU A 67 4.19 -4.14 9.29
C GLU A 67 4.70 -3.26 10.41
N THR A 68 5.67 -3.76 11.18
CA THR A 68 6.28 -2.99 12.25
C THR A 68 6.98 -1.73 11.71
N ARG A 69 7.70 -1.86 10.62
CA ARG A 69 8.37 -0.70 10.02
C ARG A 69 7.37 0.33 9.51
N LEU A 70 6.24 -0.12 8.97
CA LEU A 70 5.18 0.81 8.56
C LEU A 70 4.62 1.54 9.77
N ASP A 71 4.35 0.82 10.86
CA ASP A 71 3.86 1.44 12.09
C ASP A 71 4.87 2.43 12.66
N ASP A 72 6.15 2.11 12.57
CA ASP A 72 7.21 2.97 13.11
C ASP A 72 7.39 4.26 12.32
N LEU A 73 6.76 4.39 11.17
CA LEU A 73 6.76 5.68 10.45
C LEU A 73 5.99 6.74 11.23
N LEU A 74 5.12 6.33 12.15
CA LEU A 74 4.33 7.22 13.00
C LEU A 74 3.54 8.24 12.21
N LEU A 75 3.00 7.82 11.08
CA LEU A 75 2.12 8.66 10.28
C LEU A 75 0.78 8.82 11.01
N PRO A 76 0.08 9.92 10.78
CA PRO A 76 -1.18 10.16 11.48
C PRO A 76 -2.34 9.28 11.00
N TRP A 77 -2.12 8.42 10.01
CA TRP A 77 -3.14 7.52 9.48
C TRP A 77 -2.77 6.08 9.82
N LYS A 78 -3.80 5.27 10.12
CA LYS A 78 -3.60 3.85 10.30
C LYS A 78 -3.31 3.21 8.94
N ILE A 79 -2.38 2.29 8.90
CA ILE A 79 -2.03 1.55 7.67
C ILE A 79 -2.51 0.11 7.84
N ASP A 80 -3.44 -0.30 6.98
CA ASP A 80 -3.95 -1.67 6.96
C ASP A 80 -3.28 -2.42 5.81
N VAL A 81 -2.69 -3.56 6.11
CA VAL A 81 -1.98 -4.37 5.13
C VAL A 81 -2.80 -5.61 4.82
N VAL A 82 -3.08 -5.81 3.54
CA VAL A 82 -3.75 -7.01 3.04
C VAL A 82 -2.80 -7.71 2.08
N MET A 83 -2.50 -8.98 2.36
CA MET A 83 -1.61 -9.76 1.50
C MET A 83 -2.43 -10.41 0.39
N ALA A 84 -2.08 -10.10 -0.86
CA ALA A 84 -2.84 -10.54 -2.03
C ALA A 84 -3.02 -12.06 -2.07
N HIS A 85 -1.96 -12.81 -1.72
CA HIS A 85 -2.02 -14.28 -1.82
C HIS A 85 -2.87 -14.92 -0.72
N GLU A 86 -3.30 -14.13 0.28
CA GLU A 86 -4.16 -14.64 1.35
C GLU A 86 -5.63 -14.30 1.13
N VAL A 87 -5.93 -13.51 0.09
CA VAL A 87 -7.30 -13.08 -0.18
C VAL A 87 -7.99 -14.07 -1.10
N ASP A 88 -9.14 -14.58 -0.66
CA ASP A 88 -9.98 -15.43 -1.50
C ASP A 88 -11.36 -14.83 -1.73
N ASN A 89 -11.57 -13.59 -1.31
CA ASN A 89 -12.85 -12.89 -1.50
C ASN A 89 -12.87 -12.26 -2.89
N PRO A 90 -13.71 -12.77 -3.82
CA PRO A 90 -13.71 -12.24 -5.18
C PRO A 90 -14.20 -10.80 -5.26
N GLU A 91 -15.03 -10.35 -4.32
CA GLU A 91 -15.48 -8.97 -4.33
C GLU A 91 -14.35 -8.00 -4.01
N LEU A 92 -13.49 -8.37 -3.05
CA LEU A 92 -12.33 -7.54 -2.73
C LEU A 92 -11.35 -7.51 -3.90
N LEU A 93 -11.10 -8.65 -4.51
CA LEU A 93 -10.19 -8.70 -5.67
C LEU A 93 -10.72 -7.85 -6.81
N ALA A 94 -12.03 -7.91 -7.06
CA ALA A 94 -12.65 -7.09 -8.11
C ALA A 94 -12.57 -5.60 -7.77
N HIS A 95 -12.76 -5.25 -6.50
CA HIS A 95 -12.63 -3.86 -6.05
C HIS A 95 -11.23 -3.33 -6.30
N VAL A 96 -10.21 -4.09 -5.90
CA VAL A 96 -8.82 -3.67 -6.11
C VAL A 96 -8.51 -3.54 -7.60
N ALA A 97 -8.99 -4.49 -8.41
CA ALA A 97 -8.76 -4.43 -9.86
C ALA A 97 -9.40 -3.19 -10.47
N ARG A 98 -10.54 -2.77 -9.94
CA ARG A 98 -11.29 -1.65 -10.50
C ARG A 98 -10.77 -0.29 -10.04
N VAL A 99 -10.41 -0.16 -8.77
CA VAL A 99 -10.06 1.14 -8.20
C VAL A 99 -8.63 1.24 -7.68
N GLY A 100 -7.88 0.13 -7.64
CA GLY A 100 -6.55 0.12 -7.06
C GLY A 100 -5.60 1.08 -7.77
N ILE A 101 -4.80 1.77 -6.97
CA ILE A 101 -3.78 2.69 -7.47
C ILE A 101 -2.43 2.09 -7.13
N THR A 102 -1.64 1.81 -8.15
CA THR A 102 -0.31 1.23 -7.93
C THR A 102 0.61 2.28 -7.34
N LEU A 103 1.13 1.99 -6.14
CA LEU A 103 2.09 2.88 -5.47
C LEU A 103 3.52 2.46 -5.75
N PHE A 104 3.75 1.17 -5.96
CA PHE A 104 5.09 0.64 -6.01
C PHE A 104 5.05 -0.70 -6.75
N GLY A 105 6.04 -0.94 -7.58
CA GLY A 105 6.19 -2.23 -8.23
C GLY A 105 7.66 -2.48 -8.52
N GLN A 106 8.12 -3.69 -8.19
CA GLN A 106 9.46 -4.11 -8.57
C GLN A 106 9.36 -5.54 -9.05
N LYS A 107 9.97 -5.81 -10.17
CA LYS A 107 10.00 -7.14 -10.71
C LYS A 107 11.39 -7.68 -10.62
N THR A 108 11.47 -8.86 -10.05
CA THR A 108 12.66 -9.66 -10.26
C THR A 108 12.44 -10.42 -11.56
N ALA A 109 13.25 -10.09 -12.50
CA ALA A 109 13.16 -10.78 -13.79
C ALA A 109 13.50 -12.25 -13.60
#